data_1b87c441cade7d6271e410b9e22cc968
#
_entry.id   1b87c441cade7d6271e410b9e22cc968
#
_cell.length_a   1.000
_cell.length_b   1.000
_cell.length_c   1.000
_cell.angle_alpha   90.00
_cell.angle_beta   90.00
_cell.angle_gamma   90.00
#
_symmetry.space_group_name_H-M   'P 1'
#
loop_
_entity.id
_entity.type
_entity.pdbx_description
1 polymer ?
#
loop_
_entity_poly.entity_id
_entity_poly.type
_entity_poly.pdbx_seq_one_letter_code
_entity_poly.pdbx_strand_id
1 'polypeptide(L)'
;MKKDNQLYNSLAPSRGKGARRAGKGFLFFALLLSTLFLQSCLKDQEDVFDKSSSLRMQEVLDKTKAALTGNENGWGLDYYPNRELTYGGIAYAIQFKGTEATVYSQDAEKGETSLYKLTNDDGPILSFDTYNSLMHAYATPSPDEYEAKDGDFEFIIMDVQNDLITLKGKRSGVMMYMHRLSQPANEYIDAVKKIGEKMQSGKYAFVINGDSILTRRVNNVFKFTDPETGETTDMPFITTTSGFEFKDTVNVMGKSVTGFSYSENGIWANPADNSVALVALPQPLTEFLTTANWFFKASSISEKAMTYFNQAKDGSAAEGEDIVYMILGPNDILDYSGKFAFSFVSGKYAGSLHIEPDILTDDIVTLYFAGTAEGDGVWYYNNANYNYIIGVLTGPKGFSYTLTADDPKQPTWIKMVRTDDPEIYFTVYKEQIARPFDN
;
A
#
# COMPACT_ATOMS: atom_id res chain seq x y z
N MET A 1 24.70 45.31 -9.07
CA MET A 1 24.42 46.65 -8.57
C MET A 1 24.11 46.48 -7.08
N LYS A 2 25.06 46.69 -6.21
CA LYS A 2 25.33 47.90 -5.41
C LYS A 2 24.16 48.17 -4.51
N LYS A 3 24.30 48.05 -3.21
CA LYS A 3 25.05 48.76 -2.17
C LYS A 3 24.04 49.10 -1.09
N ASP A 4 24.19 49.26 0.13
CA ASP A 4 25.27 49.44 1.13
C ASP A 4 24.58 49.48 2.50
N ASN A 5 25.15 48.86 3.48
CA ASN A 5 26.01 49.46 4.49
C ASN A 5 25.39 50.30 5.58
N GLN A 6 25.63 49.82 6.80
CA GLN A 6 26.24 50.53 7.96
C GLN A 6 25.40 51.50 8.76
N LEU A 7 25.49 51.38 10.09
CA LEU A 7 26.28 52.21 11.04
C LEU A 7 25.86 51.84 12.49
N TYR A 8 26.63 51.25 13.33
CA TYR A 8 27.66 51.76 14.28
C TYR A 8 27.36 53.11 14.92
N ASN A 9 27.25 53.11 16.25
CA ASN A 9 28.07 53.87 17.24
C ASN A 9 27.36 53.84 18.60
N SER A 10 27.93 53.22 19.59
CA SER A 10 28.90 53.72 20.59
C SER A 10 28.38 54.90 21.43
N LEU A 11 28.31 54.68 22.74
CA LEU A 11 28.72 55.62 23.77
C LEU A 11 28.76 54.92 25.14
N ALA A 12 29.97 54.77 25.67
CA ALA A 12 30.32 54.73 27.07
C ALA A 12 31.19 55.98 27.30
N PRO A 13 31.68 56.31 28.45
CA PRO A 13 31.28 56.10 29.83
C PRO A 13 31.34 57.39 30.67
N SER A 14 31.01 57.37 31.95
CA SER A 14 31.65 58.25 32.92
C SER A 14 31.76 57.61 34.31
N ARG A 15 32.97 57.65 34.83
CA ARG A 15 33.35 57.28 36.18
C ARG A 15 32.80 58.30 37.18
N GLY A 16 32.25 57.80 38.27
CA GLY A 16 32.05 58.56 39.51
C GLY A 16 32.41 57.71 40.72
N LYS A 17 33.53 58.04 41.35
CA LYS A 17 34.00 57.48 42.63
C LYS A 17 33.12 57.89 43.78
N GLY A 18 32.73 56.94 44.62
CA GLY A 18 32.05 57.21 45.88
C GLY A 18 32.06 55.97 46.76
N ALA A 19 33.16 55.78 47.50
CA ALA A 19 33.23 54.76 48.54
C ALA A 19 32.40 55.15 49.75
N ARG A 20 31.50 54.30 50.21
CA ARG A 20 31.07 54.23 51.61
C ARG A 20 30.89 52.78 52.03
N ARG A 21 31.65 52.42 53.08
CA ARG A 21 31.55 51.16 53.83
C ARG A 21 30.09 50.93 54.29
N ALA A 22 29.45 49.93 53.83
CA ALA A 22 28.25 49.35 54.42
C ALA A 22 28.62 47.99 55.00
N GLY A 23 28.24 47.80 56.22
CA GLY A 23 28.80 46.87 57.15
C GLY A 23 28.56 45.38 56.86
N LYS A 24 29.45 44.59 57.44
CA LYS A 24 29.47 43.12 57.47
C LYS A 24 28.18 42.44 57.93
N GLY A 25 27.20 43.21 58.45
CA GLY A 25 25.89 42.68 58.88
C GLY A 25 24.92 42.37 57.74
N PHE A 26 25.02 43.11 56.59
CA PHE A 26 24.13 42.90 55.47
C PHE A 26 24.45 41.65 54.67
N LEU A 27 25.75 41.28 54.60
CA LEU A 27 26.18 40.03 53.94
C LEU A 27 25.75 38.80 54.74
N PHE A 28 25.75 38.86 56.06
CA PHE A 28 25.30 37.76 56.92
C PHE A 28 23.78 37.55 56.87
N PHE A 29 23.01 38.65 56.75
CA PHE A 29 21.55 38.57 56.61
C PHE A 29 21.10 38.08 55.23
N ALA A 30 21.82 38.46 54.18
CA ALA A 30 21.61 37.96 52.82
C ALA A 30 21.98 36.49 52.71
N LEU A 31 23.03 36.00 53.37
CA LEU A 31 23.40 34.59 53.40
C LEU A 31 22.40 33.74 54.21
N LEU A 32 21.83 34.26 55.29
CA LEU A 32 20.81 33.58 56.10
C LEU A 32 19.45 33.53 55.37
N LEU A 33 19.12 34.57 54.58
CA LEU A 33 17.90 34.54 53.73
C LEU A 33 18.04 33.57 52.55
N SER A 34 19.24 33.43 52.01
CA SER A 34 19.43 32.48 50.88
C SER A 34 19.35 31.02 51.30
N THR A 35 19.63 30.68 52.57
CA THR A 35 19.51 29.32 53.10
C THR A 35 18.05 28.95 53.42
N LEU A 36 17.15 29.93 53.63
CA LEU A 36 15.71 29.71 53.83
C LEU A 36 14.96 29.42 52.52
N PHE A 37 15.51 29.83 51.38
CA PHE A 37 14.92 29.52 50.07
C PHE A 37 15.35 28.16 49.51
N LEU A 38 16.35 27.50 50.09
CA LEU A 38 16.81 26.17 49.65
C LEU A 38 16.03 24.99 50.26
N GLN A 39 15.10 25.27 51.19
CA GLN A 39 14.24 24.24 51.78
C GLN A 39 12.87 24.10 51.09
N SER A 40 12.61 24.85 50.01
CA SER A 40 11.31 24.83 49.33
C SER A 40 11.19 23.76 48.23
N CYS A 41 12.18 22.87 48.07
CA CYS A 41 12.13 21.83 47.04
C CYS A 41 12.13 20.40 47.61
N LEU A 42 11.79 20.23 48.88
CA LEU A 42 11.47 18.93 49.45
C LEU A 42 10.04 18.90 49.97
N LYS A 43 9.07 19.35 49.15
CA LYS A 43 7.76 18.72 49.23
C LYS A 43 7.96 17.35 48.57
N ASP A 44 7.89 16.31 49.38
CA ASP A 44 7.54 14.99 48.88
C ASP A 44 6.35 15.21 47.96
N GLN A 45 6.56 15.10 46.65
CA GLN A 45 5.49 14.93 45.71
C GLN A 45 4.88 13.61 46.15
N GLU A 46 3.74 13.63 46.82
CA GLU A 46 2.96 12.44 47.08
C GLU A 46 2.94 11.69 45.77
N ASP A 47 3.51 10.48 45.75
CA ASP A 47 3.52 9.63 44.57
C ASP A 47 2.06 9.49 44.14
N VAL A 48 1.69 10.14 43.04
CA VAL A 48 0.34 10.09 42.46
C VAL A 48 -0.05 8.65 42.16
N PHE A 49 0.92 7.74 42.23
CA PHE A 49 0.77 6.31 41.97
C PHE A 49 1.40 5.47 43.10
N ASP A 50 0.68 4.49 43.58
CA ASP A 50 1.13 3.54 44.63
C ASP A 50 2.35 2.71 44.26
N LYS A 51 2.73 2.68 42.97
CA LYS A 51 3.84 1.90 42.42
C LYS A 51 4.76 2.76 41.55
N SER A 52 6.05 2.48 41.57
CA SER A 52 7.01 3.16 40.68
C SER A 52 6.69 2.91 39.20
N SER A 53 7.09 3.83 38.34
CA SER A 53 6.90 3.72 36.89
C SER A 53 7.45 2.40 36.32
N SER A 54 8.62 1.97 36.79
CA SER A 54 9.24 0.71 36.35
C SER A 54 8.45 -0.54 36.74
N LEU A 55 7.87 -0.54 37.95
CA LEU A 55 7.03 -1.67 38.41
C LEU A 55 5.74 -1.77 37.58
N ARG A 56 5.10 -0.62 37.34
CA ARG A 56 3.88 -0.59 36.50
C ARG A 56 4.15 -1.06 35.08
N MET A 57 5.30 -0.67 34.51
CA MET A 57 5.71 -1.09 33.18
C MET A 57 5.96 -2.60 33.12
N GLN A 58 6.66 -3.15 34.12
CA GLN A 58 6.89 -4.60 34.21
C GLN A 58 5.57 -5.37 34.33
N GLU A 59 4.61 -4.88 35.11
CA GLU A 59 3.29 -5.51 35.24
C GLU A 59 2.54 -5.53 33.89
N VAL A 60 2.64 -4.46 33.06
CA VAL A 60 2.05 -4.45 31.73
C VAL A 60 2.74 -5.48 30.82
N LEU A 61 4.07 -5.57 30.84
CA LEU A 61 4.81 -6.55 30.04
C LEU A 61 4.46 -7.99 30.44
N ASP A 62 4.41 -8.29 31.76
CA ASP A 62 4.06 -9.61 32.27
C ASP A 62 2.61 -9.98 31.90
N LYS A 63 1.67 -9.04 32.05
CA LYS A 63 0.27 -9.21 31.62
C LYS A 63 0.17 -9.46 30.12
N THR A 64 0.91 -8.70 29.33
CA THR A 64 0.97 -8.88 27.88
C THR A 64 1.52 -10.24 27.52
N LYS A 65 2.64 -10.67 28.14
CA LYS A 65 3.23 -11.98 27.91
C LYS A 65 2.23 -13.10 28.19
N ALA A 66 1.57 -13.02 29.34
CA ALA A 66 0.56 -14.01 29.73
C ALA A 66 -0.63 -14.04 28.76
N ALA A 67 -1.11 -12.89 28.29
CA ALA A 67 -2.19 -12.79 27.32
C ALA A 67 -1.79 -13.40 25.97
N LEU A 68 -0.63 -12.97 25.41
CA LEU A 68 -0.13 -13.44 24.11
C LEU A 68 0.06 -14.95 24.08
N THR A 69 0.74 -15.52 25.09
CA THR A 69 1.03 -16.95 25.13
C THR A 69 -0.12 -17.82 25.69
N GLY A 70 -1.12 -17.19 26.30
CA GLY A 70 -2.29 -17.85 26.88
C GLY A 70 -3.40 -18.18 25.88
N ASN A 71 -3.21 -17.92 24.60
CA ASN A 71 -4.12 -18.32 23.52
C ASN A 71 -3.39 -19.19 22.49
N GLU A 72 -3.68 -20.48 22.48
CA GLU A 72 -3.10 -21.42 21.52
C GLU A 72 -3.53 -21.15 20.08
N ASN A 73 -4.71 -20.55 19.89
CA ASN A 73 -5.20 -20.14 18.58
C ASN A 73 -4.48 -18.90 18.01
N GLY A 74 -3.85 -18.09 18.88
CA GLY A 74 -3.18 -16.85 18.50
C GLY A 74 -4.10 -15.62 18.52
N TRP A 75 -3.62 -14.55 17.91
CA TRP A 75 -4.23 -13.24 17.91
C TRP A 75 -4.33 -12.71 16.48
N GLY A 76 -5.50 -12.19 16.09
CA GLY A 76 -5.65 -11.40 14.86
C GLY A 76 -5.15 -9.99 15.11
N LEU A 77 -4.37 -9.43 14.20
CA LEU A 77 -3.89 -8.05 14.27
C LEU A 77 -4.43 -7.25 13.07
N ASP A 78 -5.16 -6.20 13.38
CA ASP A 78 -5.63 -5.20 12.41
C ASP A 78 -4.49 -4.20 12.17
N TYR A 79 -3.65 -4.51 11.18
CA TYR A 79 -2.46 -3.76 10.89
C TYR A 79 -2.70 -2.67 9.86
N TYR A 80 -2.29 -1.43 10.16
CA TYR A 80 -2.37 -0.30 9.25
C TYR A 80 -0.97 0.28 9.04
N PRO A 81 -0.37 0.12 7.85
CA PRO A 81 1.05 0.40 7.63
C PRO A 81 1.47 1.84 7.89
N ASN A 82 0.71 2.82 7.42
CA ASN A 82 1.11 4.22 7.49
C ASN A 82 0.02 5.11 8.08
N ARG A 83 0.43 6.32 8.48
CA ARG A 83 -0.45 7.31 9.11
C ARG A 83 -1.58 7.77 8.18
N GLU A 84 -1.29 7.88 6.90
CA GLU A 84 -2.23 8.31 5.85
C GLU A 84 -3.22 7.21 5.46
N LEU A 85 -3.03 5.98 5.95
CA LEU A 85 -3.87 4.82 5.73
C LEU A 85 -4.04 4.45 4.24
N THR A 86 -3.08 4.81 3.39
CA THR A 86 -3.15 4.67 1.92
C THR A 86 -3.26 3.23 1.45
N TYR A 87 -2.80 2.27 2.27
CA TYR A 87 -2.90 0.84 1.98
C TYR A 87 -4.16 0.20 2.59
N GLY A 88 -4.86 0.94 3.49
CA GLY A 88 -5.91 0.38 4.33
C GLY A 88 -5.37 -0.60 5.37
N GLY A 89 -6.23 -1.48 5.86
CA GLY A 89 -5.89 -2.49 6.86
C GLY A 89 -5.42 -3.80 6.22
N ILE A 90 -4.38 -4.38 6.78
CA ILE A 90 -3.83 -5.69 6.42
C ILE A 90 -4.09 -6.64 7.58
N ALA A 91 -4.79 -7.74 7.33
CA ALA A 91 -5.06 -8.72 8.36
C ALA A 91 -3.84 -9.63 8.58
N TYR A 92 -3.36 -9.63 9.80
CA TYR A 92 -2.39 -10.59 10.30
C TYR A 92 -3.01 -11.52 11.34
N ALA A 93 -2.47 -12.72 11.47
CA ALA A 93 -2.71 -13.56 12.62
C ALA A 93 -1.37 -14.03 13.19
N ILE A 94 -1.22 -13.98 14.50
CA ILE A 94 0.06 -14.23 15.17
C ILE A 94 -0.14 -15.23 16.29
N GLN A 95 0.55 -16.36 16.21
CA GLN A 95 0.61 -17.35 17.28
C GLN A 95 1.89 -17.16 18.08
N PHE A 96 1.77 -16.97 19.40
CA PHE A 96 2.90 -16.77 20.29
C PHE A 96 3.19 -18.03 21.12
N LYS A 97 4.43 -18.50 21.06
CA LYS A 97 4.88 -19.68 21.84
C LYS A 97 6.25 -19.41 22.46
N GLY A 98 6.28 -19.29 23.79
CA GLY A 98 7.52 -18.96 24.48
C GLY A 98 8.09 -17.61 24.04
N THR A 99 9.20 -17.58 23.31
CA THR A 99 9.85 -16.38 22.74
C THR A 99 9.68 -16.28 21.23
N GLU A 100 8.95 -17.22 20.63
CA GLU A 100 8.71 -17.26 19.19
C GLU A 100 7.30 -16.74 18.86
N ALA A 101 7.18 -16.13 17.69
CA ALA A 101 5.93 -15.72 17.07
C ALA A 101 5.87 -16.29 15.67
N THR A 102 4.80 -17.02 15.37
CA THR A 102 4.49 -17.42 13.98
C THR A 102 3.48 -16.44 13.43
N VAL A 103 3.90 -15.67 12.42
CA VAL A 103 3.12 -14.64 11.78
C VAL A 103 2.51 -15.18 10.48
N TYR A 104 1.23 -14.96 10.28
CA TYR A 104 0.49 -15.20 9.03
C TYR A 104 -0.07 -13.89 8.54
N SER A 105 -0.10 -13.68 7.22
CA SER A 105 -0.63 -12.47 6.58
C SER A 105 -1.60 -12.82 5.47
N GLN A 106 -2.60 -11.97 5.24
CA GLN A 106 -3.49 -12.10 4.10
C GLN A 106 -2.75 -12.04 2.75
N ASP A 107 -1.59 -11.37 2.70
CA ASP A 107 -0.80 -11.15 1.47
C ASP A 107 0.26 -12.24 1.24
N ALA A 108 0.35 -13.26 2.10
CA ALA A 108 1.37 -14.30 2.02
C ALA A 108 0.77 -15.69 1.96
N GLU A 109 1.40 -16.61 1.21
CA GLU A 109 0.93 -17.99 1.10
C GLU A 109 1.16 -18.81 2.37
N LYS A 110 2.27 -18.53 3.10
CA LYS A 110 2.71 -19.31 4.27
C LYS A 110 3.05 -18.40 5.43
N GLY A 111 2.87 -18.91 6.64
CA GLY A 111 3.34 -18.25 7.85
C GLY A 111 4.87 -18.35 8.01
N GLU A 112 5.44 -17.39 8.74
CA GLU A 112 6.85 -17.31 9.07
C GLU A 112 7.04 -17.19 10.58
N THR A 113 8.00 -17.95 11.12
CA THR A 113 8.31 -17.94 12.56
C THR A 113 9.59 -17.17 12.82
N SER A 114 9.54 -16.23 13.75
CA SER A 114 10.70 -15.46 14.23
C SER A 114 10.63 -15.24 15.73
N LEU A 115 11.67 -14.64 16.31
CA LEU A 115 11.62 -14.23 17.71
C LEU A 115 10.88 -12.91 17.85
N TYR A 116 10.20 -12.72 18.99
CA TYR A 116 9.65 -11.45 19.42
C TYR A 116 10.16 -11.10 20.81
N LYS A 117 10.08 -9.81 21.14
CA LYS A 117 10.47 -9.29 22.44
C LYS A 117 9.39 -8.41 23.03
N LEU A 118 9.31 -8.41 24.35
CA LEU A 118 8.61 -7.41 25.14
C LEU A 118 9.67 -6.59 25.88
N THR A 119 9.73 -5.30 25.58
CA THR A 119 10.74 -4.37 26.13
C THR A 119 10.09 -3.15 26.76
N ASN A 120 10.86 -2.39 27.51
CA ASN A 120 10.41 -1.16 28.13
C ASN A 120 11.21 0.06 27.62
N ASP A 121 11.38 0.18 26.32
CA ASP A 121 12.05 1.29 25.66
C ASP A 121 11.02 2.35 25.25
N ASP A 122 11.01 3.51 25.93
CA ASP A 122 10.01 4.58 25.79
C ASP A 122 8.54 4.15 26.02
N GLY A 123 8.34 3.12 26.86
CA GLY A 123 7.06 2.49 27.18
C GLY A 123 7.10 0.98 26.99
N PRO A 124 6.01 0.27 27.32
CA PRO A 124 5.92 -1.17 27.08
C PRO A 124 5.77 -1.41 25.56
N ILE A 125 6.72 -2.15 24.97
CA ILE A 125 6.78 -2.39 23.53
C ILE A 125 6.73 -3.89 23.22
N LEU A 126 5.91 -4.26 22.25
CA LEU A 126 5.99 -5.52 21.51
C LEU A 126 6.84 -5.29 20.26
N SER A 127 7.96 -5.99 20.13
CA SER A 127 8.91 -5.82 19.02
C SER A 127 9.16 -7.15 18.29
N PHE A 128 9.20 -7.07 16.96
CA PHE A 128 9.63 -8.13 16.05
C PHE A 128 11.00 -7.78 15.46
N ASP A 129 11.96 -7.44 16.30
CA ASP A 129 13.32 -7.02 15.93
C ASP A 129 14.15 -8.10 15.22
N THR A 130 13.80 -9.38 15.38
CA THR A 130 14.29 -10.44 14.53
C THR A 130 13.52 -10.43 13.23
N TYR A 131 14.23 -10.35 12.10
CA TYR A 131 13.63 -10.24 10.80
C TYR A 131 12.58 -11.32 10.55
N ASN A 132 11.42 -10.89 10.13
CA ASN A 132 10.29 -11.69 9.69
C ASN A 132 9.75 -11.02 8.42
N SER A 133 9.82 -11.69 7.28
CA SER A 133 9.51 -11.07 5.99
C SER A 133 8.07 -10.55 5.93
N LEU A 134 7.13 -11.18 6.63
CA LEU A 134 5.73 -10.77 6.67
C LEU A 134 5.53 -9.51 7.52
N MET A 135 6.07 -9.51 8.75
CA MET A 135 5.92 -8.37 9.65
C MET A 135 6.69 -7.13 9.17
N HIS A 136 7.80 -7.34 8.44
CA HIS A 136 8.62 -6.26 7.90
C HIS A 136 8.23 -5.84 6.48
N ALA A 137 7.25 -6.50 5.84
CA ALA A 137 6.85 -6.25 4.44
C ALA A 137 6.55 -4.77 4.12
N TYR A 138 5.98 -4.05 5.09
CA TYR A 138 5.66 -2.62 4.94
C TYR A 138 6.67 -1.69 5.60
N ALA A 139 7.62 -2.22 6.37
CA ALA A 139 8.58 -1.43 7.15
C ALA A 139 9.97 -1.36 6.50
N THR A 140 10.31 -2.33 5.65
CA THR A 140 11.63 -2.45 5.04
C THR A 140 11.63 -1.90 3.62
N PRO A 141 12.61 -1.04 3.27
CA PRO A 141 12.82 -0.60 1.88
C PRO A 141 13.04 -1.79 0.93
N SER A 142 12.54 -1.66 -0.29
CA SER A 142 12.82 -2.57 -1.39
C SER A 142 13.54 -1.84 -2.53
N PRO A 143 14.10 -2.56 -3.52
CA PRO A 143 14.69 -1.92 -4.69
C PRO A 143 13.74 -0.97 -5.43
N ASP A 144 12.44 -1.25 -5.38
CA ASP A 144 11.40 -0.48 -6.05
C ASP A 144 10.77 0.61 -5.16
N GLU A 145 10.99 0.53 -3.83
CA GLU A 145 10.44 1.46 -2.82
C GLU A 145 11.52 1.81 -1.78
N TYR A 146 12.40 2.75 -2.09
CA TYR A 146 13.50 3.17 -1.22
C TYR A 146 13.07 3.73 0.14
N GLU A 147 11.88 4.31 0.23
CA GLU A 147 11.33 4.90 1.46
C GLU A 147 10.53 3.89 2.29
N ALA A 148 10.34 2.65 1.78
CA ALA A 148 9.39 1.68 2.32
C ALA A 148 7.94 2.22 2.34
N LYS A 149 7.05 1.53 3.06
CA LYS A 149 5.63 1.90 3.17
C LYS A 149 5.27 2.46 4.56
N ASP A 150 6.26 2.97 5.29
CA ASP A 150 6.13 3.54 6.64
C ASP A 150 5.51 2.62 7.69
N GLY A 151 5.59 1.32 7.46
CA GLY A 151 5.05 0.31 8.37
C GLY A 151 5.82 0.18 9.68
N ASP A 152 5.20 -0.49 10.64
CA ASP A 152 5.74 -0.77 11.96
C ASP A 152 6.04 -2.26 12.13
N PHE A 153 7.11 -2.57 12.83
CA PHE A 153 7.41 -3.89 13.41
C PHE A 153 7.65 -3.79 14.94
N GLU A 154 7.49 -2.58 15.47
CA GLU A 154 7.51 -2.27 16.90
C GLU A 154 6.22 -1.53 17.28
N PHE A 155 5.58 -1.99 18.35
CA PHE A 155 4.27 -1.52 18.77
C PHE A 155 4.29 -1.16 20.25
N ILE A 156 3.88 0.05 20.57
CA ILE A 156 3.66 0.51 21.95
C ILE A 156 2.37 -0.15 22.45
N ILE A 157 2.43 -0.85 23.57
CA ILE A 157 1.28 -1.50 24.18
C ILE A 157 0.51 -0.44 24.97
N MET A 158 -0.68 -0.09 24.52
CA MET A 158 -1.51 0.94 25.13
C MET A 158 -2.46 0.38 26.18
N ASP A 159 -3.04 -0.79 25.93
CA ASP A 159 -3.92 -1.50 26.87
C ASP A 159 -3.91 -2.99 26.59
N VAL A 160 -4.15 -3.79 27.65
CA VAL A 160 -4.23 -5.25 27.57
C VAL A 160 -5.47 -5.72 28.32
N GLN A 161 -6.44 -6.25 27.57
CA GLN A 161 -7.65 -6.90 28.07
C GLN A 161 -7.63 -8.38 27.71
N ASN A 162 -8.62 -9.14 28.18
CA ASN A 162 -8.65 -10.59 27.94
C ASN A 162 -8.72 -10.96 26.46
N ASP A 163 -9.51 -10.21 25.70
CA ASP A 163 -9.83 -10.51 24.30
C ASP A 163 -9.37 -9.41 23.32
N LEU A 164 -8.79 -8.32 23.85
CA LEU A 164 -8.35 -7.18 23.06
C LEU A 164 -7.04 -6.61 23.61
N ILE A 165 -6.05 -6.43 22.75
CA ILE A 165 -4.83 -5.68 23.05
C ILE A 165 -4.79 -4.48 22.13
N THR A 166 -4.71 -3.28 22.71
CA THR A 166 -4.59 -2.02 21.95
C THR A 166 -3.12 -1.68 21.79
N LEU A 167 -2.72 -1.50 20.55
CA LEU A 167 -1.36 -1.19 20.15
C LEU A 167 -1.30 0.17 19.44
N LYS A 168 -0.14 0.79 19.47
CA LYS A 168 0.17 1.97 18.66
C LYS A 168 1.47 1.74 17.93
N GLY A 169 1.47 1.89 16.62
CA GLY A 169 2.69 1.82 15.81
C GLY A 169 3.74 2.80 16.32
N LYS A 170 4.97 2.34 16.56
CA LYS A 170 6.04 3.20 17.10
C LYS A 170 6.46 4.25 16.08
N ARG A 171 6.51 3.90 14.80
CA ARG A 171 6.87 4.77 13.68
C ARG A 171 5.67 5.55 13.15
N SER A 172 4.62 4.85 12.76
CA SER A 172 3.43 5.46 12.14
C SER A 172 2.59 6.25 13.12
N GLY A 173 2.56 5.84 14.40
CA GLY A 173 1.69 6.39 15.43
C GLY A 173 0.22 5.96 15.29
N VAL A 174 -0.07 5.00 14.39
CA VAL A 174 -1.43 4.51 14.13
C VAL A 174 -1.88 3.57 15.25
N MET A 175 -3.14 3.73 15.66
CA MET A 175 -3.76 2.79 16.60
C MET A 175 -4.17 1.51 15.86
N MET A 176 -3.78 0.37 16.43
CA MET A 176 -4.03 -0.97 15.90
C MET A 176 -4.58 -1.84 17.01
N TYR A 177 -5.28 -2.90 16.64
CA TYR A 177 -5.94 -3.77 17.59
C TYR A 177 -5.56 -5.23 17.35
N MET A 178 -5.22 -5.94 18.43
CA MET A 178 -5.12 -7.39 18.40
C MET A 178 -6.33 -7.98 19.12
N HIS A 179 -7.07 -8.82 18.44
CA HIS A 179 -8.22 -9.53 18.98
C HIS A 179 -7.90 -11.01 19.15
N ARG A 180 -8.43 -11.59 20.23
CA ARG A 180 -8.23 -12.99 20.57
C ARG A 180 -8.91 -13.89 19.56
N LEU A 181 -8.18 -14.83 18.94
CA LEU A 181 -8.77 -15.76 17.98
C LEU A 181 -9.46 -16.94 18.68
N SER A 182 -10.62 -17.34 18.17
CA SER A 182 -11.36 -18.53 18.58
C SER A 182 -11.02 -19.77 17.74
N GLN A 183 -10.31 -19.57 16.61
CA GLN A 183 -9.85 -20.61 15.69
C GLN A 183 -8.34 -20.44 15.43
N PRO A 184 -7.63 -21.48 14.97
CA PRO A 184 -6.19 -21.39 14.68
C PRO A 184 -5.84 -20.24 13.75
N ALA A 185 -4.69 -19.59 13.99
CA ALA A 185 -4.24 -18.40 13.26
C ALA A 185 -4.16 -18.59 11.73
N ASN A 186 -3.69 -19.76 11.28
CA ASN A 186 -3.66 -20.10 9.86
C ASN A 186 -5.07 -20.22 9.26
N GLU A 187 -6.00 -20.87 9.95
CA GLU A 187 -7.39 -21.02 9.48
C GLU A 187 -8.12 -19.67 9.43
N TYR A 188 -7.84 -18.78 10.40
CA TYR A 188 -8.35 -17.42 10.39
C TYR A 188 -7.90 -16.66 9.14
N ILE A 189 -6.60 -16.68 8.84
CA ILE A 189 -6.05 -15.99 7.65
C ILE A 189 -6.56 -16.63 6.35
N ASP A 190 -6.70 -17.94 6.29
CA ASP A 190 -7.28 -18.62 5.12
C ASP A 190 -8.74 -18.22 4.87
N ALA A 191 -9.52 -18.01 5.94
CA ALA A 191 -10.88 -17.49 5.83
C ALA A 191 -10.91 -16.03 5.35
N VAL A 192 -10.00 -15.17 5.87
CA VAL A 192 -9.84 -13.77 5.41
C VAL A 192 -9.47 -13.72 3.93
N LYS A 193 -8.51 -14.53 3.48
CA LYS A 193 -8.12 -14.62 2.06
C LYS A 193 -9.29 -14.97 1.14
N LYS A 194 -10.09 -15.97 1.54
CA LYS A 194 -11.29 -16.36 0.77
C LYS A 194 -12.29 -15.22 0.60
N ILE A 195 -12.40 -14.35 1.60
CA ILE A 195 -13.22 -13.13 1.50
C ILE A 195 -12.53 -12.10 0.60
N GLY A 196 -11.22 -11.89 0.76
CA GLY A 196 -10.45 -11.00 -0.09
C GLY A 196 -10.56 -11.35 -1.58
N GLU A 197 -10.58 -12.65 -1.93
CA GLU A 197 -10.81 -13.14 -3.29
C GLU A 197 -12.17 -12.75 -3.88
N LYS A 198 -13.16 -12.42 -3.04
CA LYS A 198 -14.45 -11.90 -3.50
C LYS A 198 -14.43 -10.40 -3.81
N MET A 199 -13.40 -9.69 -3.39
CA MET A 199 -13.23 -8.25 -3.58
C MET A 199 -12.37 -7.93 -4.81
N GLN A 200 -12.62 -8.56 -5.95
CA GLN A 200 -11.77 -8.45 -7.14
C GLN A 200 -12.02 -7.18 -7.97
N SER A 201 -13.18 -6.55 -7.83
CA SER A 201 -13.47 -5.33 -8.60
C SER A 201 -12.73 -4.11 -8.04
N GLY A 202 -12.27 -3.23 -8.91
CA GLY A 202 -11.83 -1.87 -8.56
C GLY A 202 -12.99 -0.86 -8.48
N LYS A 203 -14.17 -1.20 -9.04
CA LYS A 203 -15.37 -0.36 -9.06
C LYS A 203 -16.51 -0.97 -8.27
N TYR A 204 -17.15 -0.15 -7.46
CA TYR A 204 -18.30 -0.53 -6.66
C TYR A 204 -19.37 0.57 -6.69
N ALA A 205 -20.58 0.23 -6.30
CA ALA A 205 -21.62 1.18 -5.99
C ALA A 205 -22.15 0.93 -4.57
N PHE A 206 -22.19 1.97 -3.75
CA PHE A 206 -23.05 1.96 -2.57
C PHE A 206 -24.48 2.09 -3.04
N VAL A 207 -25.35 1.20 -2.59
CA VAL A 207 -26.78 1.22 -2.87
C VAL A 207 -27.51 1.50 -1.56
N ILE A 208 -28.24 2.61 -1.51
CA ILE A 208 -28.93 3.08 -0.31
C ILE A 208 -30.36 3.43 -0.68
N ASN A 209 -31.34 2.69 -0.15
CA ASN A 209 -32.76 2.85 -0.45
C ASN A 209 -33.11 2.81 -1.96
N GLY A 210 -32.27 2.18 -2.77
CA GLY A 210 -32.44 2.09 -4.24
C GLY A 210 -31.64 3.13 -5.03
N ASP A 211 -31.15 4.17 -4.40
CA ASP A 211 -30.19 5.09 -5.02
C ASP A 211 -28.78 4.49 -4.99
N SER A 212 -27.97 4.80 -6.00
CA SER A 212 -26.62 4.27 -6.08
C SER A 212 -25.59 5.36 -6.29
N ILE A 213 -24.42 5.21 -5.65
CA ILE A 213 -23.31 6.12 -5.81
C ILE A 213 -22.01 5.33 -6.01
N LEU A 214 -21.25 5.77 -7.02
CA LEU A 214 -20.02 5.08 -7.40
C LEU A 214 -18.92 5.28 -6.36
N THR A 215 -18.13 4.24 -6.14
CA THR A 215 -16.89 4.30 -5.37
C THR A 215 -15.81 3.46 -6.05
N ARG A 216 -14.56 3.85 -5.88
CA ARG A 216 -13.41 3.10 -6.38
C ARG A 216 -12.68 2.47 -5.20
N ARG A 217 -12.21 1.25 -5.39
CA ARG A 217 -11.31 0.59 -4.46
C ARG A 217 -9.87 0.67 -4.98
N VAL A 218 -8.95 1.14 -4.13
CA VAL A 218 -7.51 1.12 -4.37
C VAL A 218 -6.87 0.53 -3.11
N ASN A 219 -6.17 -0.58 -3.21
CA ASN A 219 -5.74 -1.37 -2.05
C ASN A 219 -6.95 -1.74 -1.17
N ASN A 220 -6.84 -1.59 0.14
CA ASN A 220 -7.95 -1.74 1.08
C ASN A 220 -8.53 -0.37 1.49
N VAL A 221 -8.72 0.51 0.51
CA VAL A 221 -9.34 1.84 0.68
C VAL A 221 -10.42 2.01 -0.38
N PHE A 222 -11.64 2.32 0.04
CA PHE A 222 -12.65 2.83 -0.87
C PHE A 222 -12.52 4.35 -0.97
N LYS A 223 -12.53 4.87 -2.20
CA LYS A 223 -12.49 6.30 -2.51
C LYS A 223 -13.86 6.74 -2.99
N PHE A 224 -14.52 7.51 -2.16
CA PHE A 224 -15.83 8.07 -2.45
C PHE A 224 -15.70 9.53 -2.81
N THR A 225 -16.23 9.94 -3.96
CA THR A 225 -16.32 11.35 -4.34
C THR A 225 -17.78 11.79 -4.23
N ASP A 226 -18.02 12.74 -3.34
CA ASP A 226 -19.34 13.34 -3.17
C ASP A 226 -19.74 14.10 -4.46
N PRO A 227 -20.88 13.75 -5.10
CA PRO A 227 -21.28 14.34 -6.36
C PRO A 227 -21.73 15.80 -6.25
N GLU A 228 -22.09 16.27 -5.05
CA GLU A 228 -22.54 17.64 -4.86
C GLU A 228 -21.37 18.59 -4.55
N THR A 229 -20.41 18.12 -3.75
CA THR A 229 -19.27 18.96 -3.31
C THR A 229 -18.01 18.71 -4.11
N GLY A 230 -17.87 17.56 -4.77
CA GLY A 230 -16.65 17.12 -5.43
C GLY A 230 -15.54 16.69 -4.47
N GLU A 231 -15.79 16.66 -3.16
CA GLU A 231 -14.82 16.23 -2.16
C GLU A 231 -14.66 14.70 -2.20
N THR A 232 -13.40 14.24 -2.14
CA THR A 232 -13.09 12.82 -2.07
C THR A 232 -12.77 12.43 -0.64
N THR A 233 -13.44 11.39 -0.14
CA THR A 233 -13.21 10.79 1.17
C THR A 233 -12.59 9.41 0.97
N ASP A 234 -11.47 9.18 1.64
CA ASP A 234 -10.82 7.88 1.72
C ASP A 234 -11.41 7.10 2.91
N MET A 235 -11.84 5.87 2.64
CA MET A 235 -12.48 4.98 3.60
C MET A 235 -11.63 3.70 3.73
N PRO A 236 -10.58 3.71 4.56
CA PRO A 236 -9.74 2.53 4.78
C PRO A 236 -10.52 1.45 5.53
N PHE A 237 -10.36 0.22 5.09
CA PHE A 237 -11.01 -0.95 5.66
C PHE A 237 -10.02 -2.10 5.86
N ILE A 238 -10.42 -3.08 6.67
CA ILE A 238 -9.73 -4.36 6.84
C ILE A 238 -10.65 -5.50 6.46
N THR A 239 -10.11 -6.51 5.78
CA THR A 239 -10.86 -7.73 5.44
C THR A 239 -10.98 -8.62 6.68
N THR A 240 -12.18 -9.13 6.92
CA THR A 240 -12.50 -10.07 8.01
C THR A 240 -12.86 -11.46 7.45
N THR A 241 -13.19 -12.40 8.31
CA THR A 241 -13.59 -13.76 7.91
C THR A 241 -14.96 -13.85 7.26
N SER A 242 -15.76 -12.78 7.31
CA SER A 242 -17.12 -12.74 6.74
C SER A 242 -17.37 -11.57 5.80
N GLY A 243 -16.43 -10.60 5.74
CA GLY A 243 -16.61 -9.39 4.97
C GLY A 243 -15.45 -8.43 5.16
N PHE A 244 -15.74 -7.17 5.43
CA PHE A 244 -14.74 -6.17 5.79
C PHE A 244 -15.33 -5.12 6.73
N GLU A 245 -14.47 -4.48 7.50
CA GLU A 245 -14.82 -3.42 8.43
C GLU A 245 -14.00 -2.17 8.12
N PHE A 246 -14.66 -1.01 8.12
CA PHE A 246 -13.97 0.27 8.03
C PHE A 246 -13.18 0.55 9.31
N LYS A 247 -12.04 1.21 9.19
CA LYS A 247 -11.26 1.62 10.37
C LYS A 247 -12.04 2.50 11.32
N ASP A 248 -12.82 3.42 10.76
CA ASP A 248 -13.73 4.30 11.47
C ASP A 248 -15.12 4.20 10.87
N THR A 249 -16.16 4.56 11.62
CA THR A 249 -17.51 4.65 11.07
C THR A 249 -17.54 5.70 9.96
N VAL A 250 -17.97 5.30 8.77
CA VAL A 250 -18.08 6.19 7.60
C VAL A 250 -19.52 6.64 7.42
N ASN A 251 -19.72 7.85 6.88
CA ASN A 251 -21.03 8.35 6.50
C ASN A 251 -21.14 8.34 4.98
N VAL A 252 -22.11 7.58 4.46
CA VAL A 252 -22.40 7.52 3.02
C VAL A 252 -23.85 7.91 2.83
N MET A 253 -24.14 9.01 2.13
CA MET A 253 -25.49 9.52 1.87
C MET A 253 -26.36 9.60 3.14
N GLY A 254 -25.77 10.09 4.24
CA GLY A 254 -26.49 10.23 5.52
C GLY A 254 -26.66 8.94 6.34
N LYS A 255 -26.12 7.81 5.88
CA LYS A 255 -26.09 6.53 6.60
C LYS A 255 -24.72 6.28 7.22
N SER A 256 -24.71 5.94 8.51
CA SER A 256 -23.50 5.51 9.20
C SER A 256 -23.25 4.03 8.94
N VAL A 257 -22.05 3.70 8.41
CA VAL A 257 -21.68 2.35 8.03
C VAL A 257 -20.35 1.99 8.69
N THR A 258 -20.28 0.84 9.34
CA THR A 258 -19.06 0.31 9.96
C THR A 258 -18.39 -0.78 9.14
N GLY A 259 -19.12 -1.41 8.21
CA GLY A 259 -18.59 -2.49 7.38
C GLY A 259 -19.67 -3.22 6.63
N PHE A 260 -19.28 -4.28 5.93
CA PHE A 260 -20.14 -5.11 5.12
C PHE A 260 -19.78 -6.59 5.26
N SER A 261 -20.80 -7.45 5.23
CA SER A 261 -20.65 -8.89 5.10
C SER A 261 -20.92 -9.33 3.66
N TYR A 262 -20.10 -10.25 3.16
CA TYR A 262 -20.34 -10.83 1.83
C TYR A 262 -21.62 -11.66 1.83
N SER A 263 -22.53 -11.37 0.91
CA SER A 263 -23.71 -12.19 0.76
C SER A 263 -23.54 -13.21 -0.37
N GLU A 264 -23.77 -12.84 -1.61
CA GLU A 264 -23.57 -13.67 -2.81
C GLU A 264 -23.52 -12.76 -4.04
N ASN A 265 -22.97 -13.27 -5.15
CA ASN A 265 -23.01 -12.60 -6.46
C ASN A 265 -22.43 -11.17 -6.47
N GLY A 266 -21.38 -10.91 -5.66
CA GLY A 266 -20.73 -9.60 -5.59
C GLY A 266 -21.52 -8.55 -4.80
N ILE A 267 -22.52 -8.97 -4.03
CA ILE A 267 -23.30 -8.10 -3.15
C ILE A 267 -22.75 -8.21 -1.73
N TRP A 268 -22.50 -7.07 -1.10
CA TRP A 268 -22.05 -6.92 0.26
C TRP A 268 -23.16 -6.24 1.06
N ALA A 269 -23.71 -6.93 2.05
CA ALA A 269 -24.81 -6.41 2.88
C ALA A 269 -24.25 -5.73 4.13
N ASN A 270 -24.83 -4.58 4.50
CA ASN A 270 -24.53 -3.98 5.80
C ASN A 270 -25.26 -4.76 6.89
N PRO A 271 -24.56 -5.33 7.89
CA PRO A 271 -25.20 -6.12 8.94
C PRO A 271 -26.14 -5.31 9.84
N ALA A 272 -25.92 -4.01 9.97
CA ALA A 272 -26.71 -3.12 10.83
C ALA A 272 -27.92 -2.48 10.13
N ASP A 273 -27.91 -2.38 8.80
CA ASP A 273 -28.98 -1.72 8.02
C ASP A 273 -29.13 -2.38 6.64
N ASN A 274 -30.15 -3.21 6.47
CA ASN A 274 -30.43 -3.91 5.21
C ASN A 274 -30.80 -2.97 4.04
N SER A 275 -31.02 -1.69 4.28
CA SER A 275 -31.23 -0.70 3.22
C SER A 275 -29.94 -0.22 2.56
N VAL A 276 -28.80 -0.66 3.11
CA VAL A 276 -27.45 -0.29 2.63
C VAL A 276 -26.75 -1.53 2.13
N ALA A 277 -26.30 -1.49 0.89
CA ALA A 277 -25.50 -2.53 0.26
C ALA A 277 -24.32 -1.92 -0.48
N LEU A 278 -23.26 -2.70 -0.67
CA LEU A 278 -22.19 -2.40 -1.61
C LEU A 278 -22.20 -3.46 -2.71
N VAL A 279 -22.24 -3.02 -3.96
CA VAL A 279 -22.35 -3.90 -5.12
C VAL A 279 -21.08 -3.76 -5.95
N ALA A 280 -20.43 -4.89 -6.23
CA ALA A 280 -19.31 -4.93 -7.16
C ALA A 280 -19.80 -4.67 -8.59
N LEU A 281 -19.20 -3.69 -9.24
CA LEU A 281 -19.46 -3.37 -10.64
C LEU A 281 -18.43 -4.09 -11.52
N PRO A 282 -18.78 -4.40 -12.79
CA PRO A 282 -17.80 -4.92 -13.73
C PRO A 282 -16.60 -3.98 -13.85
N GLN A 283 -15.40 -4.55 -13.79
CA GLN A 283 -14.19 -3.80 -14.09
C GLN A 283 -14.12 -3.53 -15.60
N PRO A 284 -13.77 -2.30 -16.05
CA PRO A 284 -13.61 -2.01 -17.47
C PRO A 284 -12.56 -2.90 -18.13
N LEU A 285 -12.79 -3.30 -19.37
CA LEU A 285 -11.78 -4.05 -20.15
C LEU A 285 -10.50 -3.24 -20.33
N THR A 286 -10.62 -1.91 -20.44
CA THR A 286 -9.47 -0.99 -20.50
C THR A 286 -8.61 -1.03 -19.24
N GLU A 287 -9.23 -1.19 -18.06
CA GLU A 287 -8.51 -1.33 -16.80
C GLU A 287 -7.82 -2.70 -16.72
N PHE A 288 -8.48 -3.79 -17.12
CA PHE A 288 -7.83 -5.11 -17.23
C PHE A 288 -6.63 -5.08 -18.18
N LEU A 289 -6.78 -4.44 -19.33
CA LEU A 289 -5.70 -4.34 -20.32
C LEU A 289 -4.48 -3.61 -19.75
N THR A 290 -4.70 -2.51 -19.03
CA THR A 290 -3.63 -1.59 -18.61
C THR A 290 -2.99 -1.96 -17.27
N THR A 291 -3.61 -2.83 -16.47
CA THR A 291 -3.11 -3.19 -15.12
C THR A 291 -2.57 -4.61 -15.01
N ALA A 292 -2.65 -5.41 -16.07
CA ALA A 292 -2.12 -6.78 -16.10
C ALA A 292 -1.23 -6.99 -17.33
N ASN A 293 -0.34 -8.00 -17.25
CA ASN A 293 0.48 -8.42 -18.37
C ASN A 293 -0.29 -9.41 -19.27
N TRP A 294 -0.29 -9.14 -20.56
CA TRP A 294 -0.96 -9.91 -21.60
C TRP A 294 0.03 -10.39 -22.64
N PHE A 295 -0.04 -11.66 -23.01
CA PHE A 295 0.90 -12.30 -23.92
C PHE A 295 0.35 -12.40 -25.34
N PHE A 296 1.16 -12.04 -26.32
CA PHE A 296 0.81 -12.23 -27.74
C PHE A 296 0.99 -13.67 -28.17
N LYS A 297 0.15 -14.10 -29.11
CA LYS A 297 0.23 -15.34 -29.87
C LYS A 297 0.09 -15.02 -31.36
N ALA A 298 1.05 -15.41 -32.19
CA ALA A 298 1.07 -15.03 -33.59
C ALA A 298 -0.20 -15.47 -34.35
N SER A 299 -0.71 -16.68 -34.06
CA SER A 299 -1.96 -17.18 -34.66
C SER A 299 -3.22 -16.38 -34.30
N SER A 300 -3.11 -15.44 -33.35
CA SER A 300 -4.22 -14.57 -32.90
C SER A 300 -4.02 -13.08 -33.24
N ILE A 301 -3.05 -12.79 -34.09
CA ILE A 301 -2.80 -11.49 -34.72
C ILE A 301 -3.37 -11.54 -36.14
N SER A 302 -4.09 -10.50 -36.53
CA SER A 302 -4.64 -10.42 -37.91
C SER A 302 -3.55 -10.48 -38.97
N GLU A 303 -3.87 -11.07 -40.14
CA GLU A 303 -2.93 -11.20 -41.25
C GLU A 303 -2.26 -9.87 -41.63
N LYS A 304 -3.06 -8.78 -41.65
CA LYS A 304 -2.59 -7.45 -41.96
C LYS A 304 -1.60 -6.91 -40.92
N ALA A 305 -1.86 -7.13 -39.63
CA ALA A 305 -0.95 -6.74 -38.56
C ALA A 305 0.28 -7.64 -38.49
N MET A 306 0.14 -8.93 -38.83
CA MET A 306 1.21 -9.92 -38.79
C MET A 306 2.40 -9.57 -39.67
N THR A 307 2.16 -8.80 -40.76
CA THR A 307 3.24 -8.34 -41.65
C THR A 307 4.26 -7.47 -40.89
N TYR A 308 3.82 -6.70 -39.90
CA TYR A 308 4.67 -5.85 -39.04
C TYR A 308 5.39 -6.66 -37.97
N PHE A 309 4.73 -7.65 -37.38
CA PHE A 309 5.33 -8.54 -36.39
C PHE A 309 6.41 -9.45 -37.01
N ASN A 310 6.20 -9.86 -38.26
CA ASN A 310 7.23 -10.64 -39.02
C ASN A 310 8.50 -9.83 -39.24
N GLN A 311 8.44 -8.49 -39.38
CA GLN A 311 9.66 -7.66 -39.49
C GLN A 311 10.52 -7.75 -38.24
N ALA A 312 9.91 -7.76 -37.04
CA ALA A 312 10.64 -7.90 -35.78
C ALA A 312 11.15 -9.35 -35.60
N LYS A 313 10.38 -10.37 -36.04
CA LYS A 313 10.82 -11.75 -36.05
C LYS A 313 12.07 -11.90 -36.89
N ASP A 314 12.05 -11.39 -38.12
CA ASP A 314 13.17 -11.42 -39.06
C ASP A 314 14.38 -10.63 -38.52
N GLY A 315 14.12 -9.50 -37.84
CA GLY A 315 15.16 -8.70 -37.20
C GLY A 315 15.86 -9.46 -36.09
N SER A 316 15.11 -10.11 -35.18
CA SER A 316 15.70 -10.95 -34.13
C SER A 316 16.47 -12.17 -34.74
N ALA A 317 15.91 -12.81 -35.74
CA ALA A 317 16.57 -13.94 -36.42
C ALA A 317 17.89 -13.54 -37.09
N ALA A 318 18.00 -12.31 -37.63
CA ALA A 318 19.23 -11.77 -38.21
C ALA A 318 20.35 -11.64 -37.14
N GLU A 319 19.99 -11.43 -35.88
CA GLU A 319 20.91 -11.41 -34.73
C GLU A 319 21.17 -12.84 -34.17
N GLY A 320 20.57 -13.85 -34.73
CA GLY A 320 20.69 -15.23 -34.26
C GLY A 320 19.83 -15.55 -33.04
N GLU A 321 18.71 -14.84 -32.87
CA GLU A 321 17.84 -14.96 -31.74
C GLU A 321 16.42 -15.37 -32.12
N ASP A 322 15.76 -16.09 -31.19
CA ASP A 322 14.32 -16.35 -31.24
C ASP A 322 13.57 -15.43 -30.27
N ILE A 323 12.41 -14.94 -30.68
CA ILE A 323 11.52 -14.19 -29.77
C ILE A 323 10.88 -15.19 -28.80
N VAL A 324 11.21 -15.04 -27.51
CA VAL A 324 10.74 -15.92 -26.43
C VAL A 324 9.39 -15.44 -25.87
N TYR A 325 9.22 -14.13 -25.69
CA TYR A 325 7.98 -13.53 -25.22
C TYR A 325 7.72 -12.20 -25.92
N MET A 326 6.44 -11.91 -26.15
CA MET A 326 5.89 -10.60 -26.49
C MET A 326 4.75 -10.30 -25.53
N ILE A 327 4.83 -9.17 -24.81
CA ILE A 327 3.96 -8.82 -23.69
C ILE A 327 3.41 -7.41 -23.89
N LEU A 328 2.15 -7.20 -23.60
CA LEU A 328 1.53 -5.88 -23.48
C LEU A 328 1.00 -5.72 -22.07
N GLY A 329 1.41 -4.68 -21.37
CA GLY A 329 1.00 -4.45 -19.99
C GLY A 329 2.04 -3.67 -19.18
N PRO A 330 1.89 -3.59 -17.85
CA PRO A 330 2.94 -3.11 -16.97
C PRO A 330 4.21 -3.95 -17.18
N ASN A 331 5.35 -3.32 -17.30
CA ASN A 331 6.60 -4.04 -17.59
C ASN A 331 7.28 -4.62 -16.31
N ASP A 332 6.53 -4.80 -15.24
CA ASP A 332 6.95 -5.32 -13.94
C ASP A 332 7.43 -6.77 -13.97
N ILE A 333 6.91 -7.57 -14.90
CA ILE A 333 7.33 -8.98 -15.10
C ILE A 333 8.80 -9.12 -15.53
N LEU A 334 9.42 -8.04 -16.02
CA LEU A 334 10.83 -7.96 -16.41
C LEU A 334 11.68 -7.17 -15.40
N ASP A 335 11.17 -6.93 -14.19
CA ASP A 335 11.80 -6.11 -13.15
C ASP A 335 12.08 -4.66 -13.61
N TYR A 336 11.21 -4.10 -14.45
CA TYR A 336 11.27 -2.72 -14.91
C TYR A 336 10.32 -1.81 -14.12
N SER A 337 10.17 -0.55 -14.56
CA SER A 337 9.51 0.52 -13.80
C SER A 337 7.99 0.38 -13.59
N GLY A 338 7.36 -0.70 -14.07
CA GLY A 338 5.90 -0.91 -13.99
C GLY A 338 5.08 -0.01 -14.93
N LYS A 339 5.71 0.65 -15.91
CA LYS A 339 5.02 1.43 -16.93
C LYS A 339 4.34 0.53 -17.95
N PHE A 340 3.19 0.95 -18.46
CA PHE A 340 2.53 0.23 -19.54
C PHE A 340 3.39 0.27 -20.81
N ALA A 341 3.67 -0.89 -21.38
CA ALA A 341 4.64 -1.06 -22.46
C ALA A 341 4.30 -2.25 -23.35
N PHE A 342 4.88 -2.25 -24.56
CA PHE A 342 5.19 -3.48 -25.28
C PHE A 342 6.57 -3.96 -24.81
N SER A 343 6.59 -5.09 -24.13
CA SER A 343 7.80 -5.72 -23.61
C SER A 343 8.09 -7.02 -24.33
N PHE A 344 9.36 -7.39 -24.39
CA PHE A 344 9.79 -8.60 -25.12
C PHE A 344 11.02 -9.25 -24.49
N VAL A 345 11.16 -10.55 -24.78
CA VAL A 345 12.39 -11.31 -24.55
C VAL A 345 12.81 -11.92 -25.89
N SER A 346 14.02 -11.64 -26.35
CA SER A 346 14.63 -12.16 -27.58
C SER A 346 15.97 -12.82 -27.23
N GLY A 347 16.08 -14.12 -27.43
CA GLY A 347 17.24 -14.88 -26.96
C GLY A 347 17.46 -14.72 -25.45
N LYS A 348 18.60 -14.12 -25.08
CA LYS A 348 18.96 -13.79 -23.68
C LYS A 348 18.74 -12.33 -23.32
N TYR A 349 18.25 -11.51 -24.22
CA TYR A 349 18.05 -10.09 -24.06
C TYR A 349 16.57 -9.77 -23.80
N ALA A 350 16.32 -8.70 -23.10
CA ALA A 350 14.98 -8.22 -22.80
C ALA A 350 14.91 -6.71 -22.91
N GLY A 351 13.74 -6.18 -23.28
CA GLY A 351 13.51 -4.76 -23.36
C GLY A 351 12.02 -4.44 -23.36
N SER A 352 11.71 -3.17 -23.10
CA SER A 352 10.38 -2.64 -23.21
C SER A 352 10.35 -1.31 -23.96
N LEU A 353 9.27 -1.08 -24.67
CA LEU A 353 8.96 0.13 -25.42
C LEU A 353 7.69 0.72 -24.81
N HIS A 354 7.79 1.87 -24.14
CA HIS A 354 6.71 2.42 -23.35
C HIS A 354 5.57 2.93 -24.22
N ILE A 355 4.35 2.68 -23.76
CA ILE A 355 3.11 3.08 -24.40
C ILE A 355 2.29 3.88 -23.38
N GLU A 356 1.69 4.96 -23.80
CA GLU A 356 0.76 5.76 -22.99
C GLU A 356 -0.67 5.42 -23.42
N PRO A 357 -1.45 4.73 -22.54
CA PRO A 357 -2.86 4.45 -22.81
C PRO A 357 -3.71 5.67 -22.43
N ASP A 358 -4.58 6.12 -23.33
CA ASP A 358 -5.65 7.10 -23.06
C ASP A 358 -6.99 6.37 -23.09
N ILE A 359 -7.64 6.28 -21.93
CA ILE A 359 -8.89 5.53 -21.72
C ILE A 359 -10.06 6.43 -22.12
N LEU A 360 -10.72 6.11 -23.22
CA LEU A 360 -11.87 6.88 -23.72
C LEU A 360 -13.19 6.39 -23.11
N THR A 361 -13.38 5.07 -23.00
CA THR A 361 -14.56 4.43 -22.41
C THR A 361 -14.14 3.15 -21.64
N ASP A 362 -15.09 2.41 -21.10
CA ASP A 362 -14.81 1.13 -20.42
C ASP A 362 -14.23 0.06 -21.35
N ASP A 363 -14.41 0.21 -22.67
CA ASP A 363 -14.02 -0.73 -23.71
C ASP A 363 -13.27 -0.09 -24.89
N ILE A 364 -12.93 1.19 -24.85
CA ILE A 364 -12.15 1.89 -25.88
C ILE A 364 -10.94 2.57 -25.26
N VAL A 365 -9.76 2.22 -25.79
CA VAL A 365 -8.47 2.81 -25.40
C VAL A 365 -7.72 3.30 -26.65
N THR A 366 -7.04 4.44 -26.52
CA THR A 366 -6.07 4.90 -27.51
C THR A 366 -4.66 4.65 -26.98
N LEU A 367 -3.81 4.06 -27.79
CA LEU A 367 -2.43 3.77 -27.45
C LEU A 367 -1.48 4.72 -28.18
N TYR A 368 -0.62 5.42 -27.43
CA TYR A 368 0.41 6.31 -27.96
C TYR A 368 1.80 5.77 -27.64
N PHE A 369 2.74 5.92 -28.57
CA PHE A 369 4.13 5.64 -28.27
C PHE A 369 4.72 6.73 -27.38
N ALA A 370 5.20 6.38 -26.19
CA ALA A 370 5.76 7.34 -25.24
C ALA A 370 7.16 7.86 -25.62
N GLY A 371 7.80 7.25 -26.64
CA GLY A 371 9.15 7.64 -27.06
C GLY A 371 10.26 7.26 -26.10
N THR A 372 9.97 6.44 -25.10
CA THR A 372 10.93 5.96 -24.09
C THR A 372 10.94 4.44 -24.01
N ALA A 373 12.02 3.88 -23.46
CA ALA A 373 12.25 2.42 -23.39
C ALA A 373 13.11 2.06 -22.19
N GLU A 374 13.08 0.78 -21.79
CA GLU A 374 13.94 0.18 -20.77
C GLU A 374 14.62 -1.08 -21.29
N GLY A 375 15.68 -1.51 -20.61
CA GLY A 375 16.51 -2.61 -21.04
C GLY A 375 17.10 -2.37 -22.44
N ASP A 376 17.09 -3.40 -23.26
CA ASP A 376 17.59 -3.33 -24.64
C ASP A 376 16.57 -2.73 -25.65
N GLY A 377 15.45 -2.17 -25.15
CA GLY A 377 14.35 -1.68 -25.97
C GLY A 377 14.77 -0.69 -27.08
N VAL A 378 15.64 0.30 -26.74
CA VAL A 378 16.13 1.27 -27.74
C VAL A 378 16.91 0.60 -28.85
N TRP A 379 17.74 -0.37 -28.52
CA TRP A 379 18.54 -1.10 -29.51
C TRP A 379 17.64 -1.89 -30.47
N TYR A 380 16.69 -2.67 -29.94
CA TYR A 380 15.77 -3.48 -30.76
C TYR A 380 14.84 -2.61 -31.62
N TYR A 381 14.38 -1.48 -31.08
CA TYR A 381 13.60 -0.52 -31.85
C TYR A 381 14.33 -0.04 -33.10
N ASN A 382 15.64 0.27 -32.98
CA ASN A 382 16.42 0.83 -34.07
C ASN A 382 17.07 -0.22 -35.01
N ASN A 383 17.39 -1.42 -34.51
CA ASN A 383 18.26 -2.37 -35.22
C ASN A 383 17.57 -3.71 -35.53
N ALA A 384 16.54 -4.12 -34.78
CA ALA A 384 15.86 -5.39 -34.94
C ALA A 384 14.37 -5.22 -35.38
N ASN A 385 14.03 -4.09 -35.97
CA ASN A 385 12.72 -3.82 -36.59
C ASN A 385 11.54 -3.78 -35.59
N TYR A 386 11.75 -3.63 -34.29
CA TYR A 386 10.64 -3.53 -33.31
C TYR A 386 9.84 -2.22 -33.42
N ASN A 387 10.39 -1.21 -34.10
CA ASN A 387 9.67 0.00 -34.50
C ASN A 387 8.43 -0.30 -35.37
N TYR A 388 8.42 -1.41 -36.11
CA TYR A 388 7.24 -1.83 -36.88
C TYR A 388 6.11 -2.32 -35.98
N ILE A 389 6.42 -3.08 -34.90
CA ILE A 389 5.41 -3.48 -33.89
C ILE A 389 4.83 -2.25 -33.20
N ILE A 390 5.68 -1.35 -32.74
CA ILE A 390 5.22 -0.09 -32.13
C ILE A 390 4.39 0.72 -33.14
N GLY A 391 4.83 0.81 -34.37
CA GLY A 391 4.11 1.54 -35.43
C GLY A 391 2.70 1.00 -35.69
N VAL A 392 2.49 -0.31 -35.70
CA VAL A 392 1.16 -0.90 -35.90
C VAL A 392 0.30 -0.87 -34.65
N LEU A 393 0.91 -0.84 -33.45
CA LEU A 393 0.20 -0.73 -32.17
C LEU A 393 -0.23 0.70 -31.85
N THR A 394 0.59 1.71 -32.15
CA THR A 394 0.38 3.07 -31.65
C THR A 394 0.21 4.11 -32.76
N GLY A 395 0.78 3.86 -33.94
CA GLY A 395 0.80 4.87 -35.01
C GLY A 395 1.47 6.20 -34.62
N PRO A 396 1.45 7.18 -35.52
CA PRO A 396 2.10 8.47 -35.27
C PRO A 396 1.25 9.43 -34.41
N LYS A 397 -0.05 9.16 -34.23
CA LYS A 397 -1.01 10.03 -33.51
C LYS A 397 -1.87 9.25 -32.52
N GLY A 398 -1.48 8.07 -32.16
CA GLY A 398 -2.29 7.10 -31.41
C GLY A 398 -3.24 6.32 -32.31
N PHE A 399 -3.44 5.03 -31.99
CA PHE A 399 -4.51 4.21 -32.54
C PHE A 399 -5.48 3.81 -31.45
N SER A 400 -6.79 3.98 -31.77
CA SER A 400 -7.86 3.59 -30.85
C SER A 400 -8.30 2.16 -31.14
N TYR A 401 -8.59 1.42 -30.06
CA TYR A 401 -9.02 0.04 -30.08
C TYR A 401 -10.32 -0.14 -29.31
N THR A 402 -11.26 -0.88 -29.93
CA THR A 402 -12.40 -1.44 -29.21
C THR A 402 -11.99 -2.79 -28.64
N LEU A 403 -12.26 -3.00 -27.35
CA LEU A 403 -11.90 -4.19 -26.59
C LEU A 403 -13.09 -5.13 -26.45
N THR A 404 -12.85 -6.43 -26.60
CA THR A 404 -13.78 -7.50 -26.28
C THR A 404 -13.04 -8.62 -25.57
N ALA A 405 -13.74 -9.43 -24.78
CA ALA A 405 -13.15 -10.53 -24.02
C ALA A 405 -14.08 -11.74 -23.97
N ASP A 406 -13.57 -12.90 -23.55
CA ASP A 406 -14.35 -14.11 -23.28
C ASP A 406 -15.29 -13.91 -22.08
N ASP A 407 -14.77 -13.39 -20.98
CA ASP A 407 -15.56 -13.01 -19.82
C ASP A 407 -15.21 -11.56 -19.41
N PRO A 408 -16.17 -10.62 -19.54
CA PRO A 408 -15.91 -9.22 -19.14
C PRO A 408 -15.62 -9.03 -17.65
N LYS A 409 -15.92 -10.00 -16.79
CA LYS A 409 -15.65 -9.93 -15.35
C LYS A 409 -14.29 -10.50 -14.98
N GLN A 410 -13.81 -11.48 -15.74
CA GLN A 410 -12.55 -12.17 -15.49
C GLN A 410 -11.92 -12.67 -16.81
N PRO A 411 -11.44 -11.74 -17.65
CA PRO A 411 -10.96 -12.08 -18.97
C PRO A 411 -9.73 -13.00 -18.91
N THR A 412 -9.75 -14.05 -19.72
CA THR A 412 -8.58 -14.89 -20.00
C THR A 412 -7.87 -14.43 -21.28
N TRP A 413 -8.60 -13.74 -22.16
CA TRP A 413 -8.05 -13.03 -23.32
C TRP A 413 -8.80 -11.71 -23.56
N ILE A 414 -8.10 -10.77 -24.18
CA ILE A 414 -8.68 -9.50 -24.66
C ILE A 414 -8.35 -9.38 -26.15
N LYS A 415 -9.37 -9.17 -26.96
CA LYS A 415 -9.24 -8.83 -28.38
C LYS A 415 -9.33 -7.33 -28.54
N MET A 416 -8.34 -6.74 -29.15
CA MET A 416 -8.18 -5.33 -29.45
C MET A 416 -8.38 -5.14 -30.96
N VAL A 417 -9.46 -4.48 -31.38
CA VAL A 417 -9.77 -4.22 -32.81
C VAL A 417 -9.60 -2.72 -33.06
N ARG A 418 -8.76 -2.37 -34.04
CA ARG A 418 -8.56 -0.95 -34.40
C ARG A 418 -9.88 -0.33 -34.89
N THR A 419 -10.18 0.84 -34.40
CA THR A 419 -11.44 1.54 -34.74
C THR A 419 -11.45 2.12 -36.15
N ASP A 420 -10.27 2.55 -36.64
CA ASP A 420 -10.08 3.13 -38.00
C ASP A 420 -9.86 2.06 -39.08
N ASP A 421 -9.39 0.86 -38.72
CA ASP A 421 -9.13 -0.26 -39.63
C ASP A 421 -9.40 -1.59 -38.93
N PRO A 422 -10.65 -2.10 -38.92
CA PRO A 422 -11.01 -3.33 -38.23
C PRO A 422 -10.34 -4.62 -38.73
N GLU A 423 -9.67 -4.57 -39.88
CA GLU A 423 -8.85 -5.69 -40.35
C GLU A 423 -7.54 -5.84 -39.56
N ILE A 424 -7.19 -4.81 -38.76
CA ILE A 424 -6.07 -4.86 -37.84
C ILE A 424 -6.62 -5.14 -36.44
N TYR A 425 -6.30 -6.30 -35.92
CA TYR A 425 -6.65 -6.70 -34.54
C TYR A 425 -5.55 -7.58 -33.93
N PHE A 426 -5.54 -7.62 -32.60
CA PHE A 426 -4.68 -8.44 -31.78
C PHE A 426 -5.53 -9.12 -30.70
N THR A 427 -5.32 -10.42 -30.46
CA THR A 427 -5.84 -11.04 -29.23
C THR A 427 -4.65 -11.36 -28.35
N VAL A 428 -4.72 -10.85 -27.13
CA VAL A 428 -3.70 -11.02 -26.09
C VAL A 428 -4.27 -11.87 -24.96
N TYR A 429 -3.44 -12.70 -24.33
CA TYR A 429 -3.85 -13.72 -23.38
C TYR A 429 -3.24 -13.48 -22.01
N LYS A 430 -3.98 -13.79 -20.96
CA LYS A 430 -3.48 -13.75 -19.58
C LYS A 430 -2.49 -14.85 -19.29
N GLU A 431 -2.68 -16.01 -19.93
CA GLU A 431 -1.74 -17.13 -19.86
C GLU A 431 -0.41 -16.76 -20.52
N GLN A 432 0.69 -17.11 -19.87
CA GLN A 432 2.03 -16.88 -20.41
C GLN A 432 2.28 -17.75 -21.65
N ILE A 433 2.51 -17.11 -22.78
CA ILE A 433 2.77 -17.77 -24.06
C ILE A 433 4.24 -17.61 -24.43
N ALA A 434 4.98 -18.70 -24.30
CA ALA A 434 6.37 -18.76 -24.76
C ALA A 434 6.43 -19.04 -26.26
N ARG A 435 7.43 -18.48 -26.95
CA ARG A 435 7.67 -18.63 -28.39
C ARG A 435 6.43 -18.32 -29.22
N PRO A 436 5.97 -17.07 -29.20
CA PRO A 436 4.67 -16.67 -29.74
C PRO A 436 4.49 -16.99 -31.24
N PHE A 437 5.57 -17.22 -32.00
CA PHE A 437 5.53 -17.54 -33.42
C PHE A 437 5.49 -19.06 -33.73
N ASP A 438 5.67 -19.90 -32.71
CA ASP A 438 5.63 -21.36 -32.86
C ASP A 438 4.24 -21.94 -32.57
N ASN A 439 3.30 -21.09 -32.06
CA ASN A 439 1.96 -21.48 -31.62
C ASN A 439 0.84 -20.89 -32.48
#